data_5f7b8e0fac7ef4a9f266f6a9bd8660ca
#
_entry.id   5f7b8e0fac7ef4a9f266f6a9bd8660ca
#
_cell.length_a   1.000
_cell.length_b   1.000
_cell.length_c   1.000
_cell.angle_alpha   90.00
_cell.angle_beta   90.00
_cell.angle_gamma   90.00
#
_symmetry.space_group_name_H-M   'P 1'
#
loop_
_entity.id
_entity.type
_entity.pdbx_description
1 polymer ?
#
loop_
_entity_poly.entity_id
_entity_poly.type
_entity_poly.pdbx_seq_one_letter_code
_entity_poly.pdbx_strand_id
1 'polypeptide(L)'
;DVMFSNIMVGRDITKSISMDLGNFSSSYSLLIGIPQGVASAMSASMLPSVVASFTDRDYDSIYDKITKTLKTNMFIAVPSFVGLFIIGQPIIKLLFSRYNSVQGGMMLKIGAIAVVFYTLSTVTSTALQGIDRVNVPMIHSSISLAVHVVLVFVLLKFSALGIYAVVIGNATFPILIFILNLRTLYQEIDYTMPYISVFAKPGISALVMGVFTWLSYKGMYTLTSSNVLALVIAFMVALITYFGPYYALTKMRVFE
;
A
#
# COMPACT_ATOMS: atom_id res chain seq x y z
N ASP A 1 -11.47 14.62 4.78
CA ASP A 1 -12.11 13.61 5.65
C ASP A 1 -12.36 14.14 7.07
N VAL A 2 -11.44 14.88 7.68
CA VAL A 2 -11.62 15.50 9.01
C VAL A 2 -12.78 16.51 9.02
N MET A 3 -12.84 17.41 8.03
CA MET A 3 -13.94 18.36 7.89
C MET A 3 -15.28 17.65 7.68
N PHE A 4 -15.28 16.59 6.87
CA PHE A 4 -16.49 15.85 6.55
C PHE A 4 -17.05 15.12 7.78
N SER A 5 -16.18 14.49 8.59
CA SER A 5 -16.57 13.83 9.83
C SER A 5 -17.18 14.83 10.83
N ASN A 6 -16.62 16.03 10.95
CA ASN A 6 -17.12 17.08 11.84
C ASN A 6 -18.48 17.67 11.43
N ILE A 7 -18.81 17.68 10.15
CA ILE A 7 -20.10 18.17 9.62
C ILE A 7 -21.21 17.15 9.82
N MET A 8 -20.88 15.85 9.73
CA MET A 8 -21.87 14.76 9.75
C MET A 8 -22.28 14.30 11.16
N VAL A 9 -21.52 14.68 12.18
CA VAL A 9 -21.71 14.15 13.54
C VAL A 9 -21.82 15.31 14.53
N GLY A 10 -22.93 15.40 15.25
CA GLY A 10 -23.21 16.47 16.21
C GLY A 10 -22.16 16.61 17.34
N ARG A 11 -22.14 17.78 17.98
CA ARG A 11 -21.10 18.26 18.91
C ARG A 11 -20.74 17.33 20.08
N ASP A 12 -21.61 16.45 20.53
CA ASP A 12 -21.36 15.54 21.66
C ASP A 12 -20.46 14.33 21.34
N ILE A 13 -20.24 14.07 20.05
CA ILE A 13 -19.38 12.98 19.56
C ILE A 13 -17.97 13.47 19.20
N THR A 14 -17.72 14.77 19.29
CA THR A 14 -16.47 15.44 18.83
C THR A 14 -15.21 14.85 19.47
N LYS A 15 -15.26 14.44 20.73
CA LYS A 15 -14.09 13.89 21.43
C LYS A 15 -13.73 12.47 20.96
N SER A 16 -14.72 11.62 20.73
CA SER A 16 -14.47 10.26 20.22
C SER A 16 -13.99 10.30 18.77
N ILE A 17 -14.59 11.16 17.94
CA ILE A 17 -14.18 11.35 16.55
C ILE A 17 -12.77 11.93 16.45
N SER A 18 -12.42 12.92 17.28
CA SER A 18 -11.05 13.47 17.28
C SER A 18 -10.00 12.43 17.67
N MET A 19 -10.32 11.50 18.57
CA MET A 19 -9.45 10.38 18.91
C MET A 19 -9.34 9.35 17.75
N ASP A 20 -10.44 9.06 17.08
CA ASP A 20 -10.49 8.14 15.94
C ASP A 20 -9.70 8.70 14.75
N LEU A 21 -9.86 9.98 14.45
CA LEU A 21 -9.10 10.68 13.42
C LEU A 21 -7.63 10.82 13.79
N GLY A 22 -7.33 11.05 15.06
CA GLY A 22 -5.96 11.04 15.59
C GLY A 22 -5.31 9.67 15.40
N ASN A 23 -6.02 8.59 15.71
CA ASN A 23 -5.54 7.23 15.48
C ASN A 23 -5.33 6.94 13.98
N PHE A 24 -6.27 7.34 13.13
CA PHE A 24 -6.13 7.23 11.67
C PHE A 24 -4.91 7.99 11.15
N SER A 25 -4.75 9.26 11.51
CA SER A 25 -3.69 10.11 10.96
C SER A 25 -2.29 9.75 11.50
N SER A 26 -2.20 9.48 12.81
CA SER A 26 -0.90 9.31 13.49
C SER A 26 -0.39 7.88 13.50
N SER A 27 -1.26 6.87 13.46
CA SER A 27 -0.83 5.47 13.49
C SER A 27 -1.02 4.78 12.14
N TYR A 28 -2.25 4.72 11.63
CA TYR A 28 -2.56 4.04 10.38
C TYR A 28 -1.86 4.69 9.18
N SER A 29 -2.10 5.99 8.93
CA SER A 29 -1.58 6.69 7.75
C SER A 29 -0.05 6.76 7.75
N LEU A 30 0.56 6.93 8.92
CA LEU A 30 2.02 6.99 9.03
C LEU A 30 2.66 5.65 8.69
N LEU A 31 2.12 4.53 9.19
CA LEU A 31 2.65 3.20 8.91
C LEU A 31 2.47 2.80 7.43
N ILE A 32 1.35 3.18 6.81
CA ILE A 32 1.14 2.98 5.37
C ILE A 32 2.03 3.90 4.54
N GLY A 33 2.29 5.11 5.00
CA GLY A 33 3.10 6.11 4.32
C GLY A 33 4.59 5.72 4.14
N ILE A 34 5.15 4.91 5.05
CA ILE A 34 6.56 4.50 4.97
C ILE A 34 6.87 3.74 3.66
N PRO A 35 6.22 2.62 3.33
CA PRO A 35 6.49 1.93 2.06
C PRO A 35 6.07 2.74 0.83
N GLN A 36 5.07 3.62 0.94
CA GLN A 36 4.69 4.53 -0.14
C GLN A 36 5.80 5.55 -0.46
N GLY A 37 6.48 6.09 0.56
CA GLY A 37 7.61 6.99 0.37
C GLY A 37 8.75 6.35 -0.44
N VAL A 38 9.07 5.09 -0.14
CA VAL A 38 10.05 4.31 -0.90
C VAL A 38 9.59 4.13 -2.35
N ALA A 39 8.33 3.73 -2.55
CA ALA A 39 7.76 3.55 -3.88
C ALA A 39 7.79 4.84 -4.71
N SER A 40 7.52 5.98 -4.10
CA SER A 40 7.58 7.30 -4.75
C SER A 40 9.00 7.65 -5.21
N ALA A 41 10.00 7.44 -4.35
CA ALA A 41 11.40 7.69 -4.70
C ALA A 41 11.87 6.81 -5.85
N MET A 42 11.53 5.51 -5.84
CA MET A 42 11.88 4.58 -6.91
C MET A 42 11.17 4.93 -8.22
N SER A 43 9.90 5.30 -8.16
CA SER A 43 9.13 5.72 -9.34
C SER A 43 9.70 7.00 -9.94
N ALA A 44 10.06 7.99 -9.11
CA ALA A 44 10.69 9.22 -9.58
C ALA A 44 12.02 8.98 -10.30
N SER A 45 12.81 8.00 -9.84
CA SER A 45 14.07 7.63 -10.50
C SER A 45 13.87 7.00 -11.90
N MET A 46 12.71 6.41 -12.17
CA MET A 46 12.35 5.84 -13.47
C MET A 46 12.06 6.94 -14.51
N LEU A 47 11.51 8.08 -14.09
CA LEU A 47 10.98 9.12 -14.97
C LEU A 47 11.95 9.58 -16.07
N PRO A 48 13.21 9.99 -15.76
CA PRO A 48 14.12 10.46 -16.81
C PRO A 48 14.42 9.39 -17.85
N SER A 49 14.49 8.11 -17.43
CA SER A 49 14.81 7.01 -18.34
C SER A 49 13.64 6.66 -19.25
N VAL A 50 12.40 6.81 -18.80
CA VAL A 50 11.20 6.63 -19.64
C VAL A 50 11.08 7.77 -20.63
N VAL A 51 11.32 9.03 -20.20
CA VAL A 51 11.34 10.20 -21.11
C VAL A 51 12.35 10.02 -22.22
N ALA A 52 13.57 9.57 -21.93
CA ALA A 52 14.59 9.32 -22.95
C ALA A 52 14.13 8.28 -23.97
N SER A 53 13.64 7.10 -23.51
CA SER A 53 13.13 6.07 -24.40
C SER A 53 11.92 6.53 -25.22
N PHE A 54 11.06 7.36 -24.65
CA PHE A 54 9.91 7.91 -25.38
C PHE A 54 10.34 8.86 -26.50
N THR A 55 11.37 9.69 -26.23
CA THR A 55 11.96 10.57 -27.26
C THR A 55 12.56 9.76 -28.40
N ASP A 56 13.22 8.64 -28.09
CA ASP A 56 13.83 7.73 -29.06
C ASP A 56 12.80 6.79 -29.74
N ARG A 57 11.52 6.84 -29.34
CA ARG A 57 10.43 5.96 -29.76
C ARG A 57 10.71 4.47 -29.51
N ASP A 58 11.48 4.18 -28.47
CA ASP A 58 11.82 2.82 -28.04
C ASP A 58 10.77 2.31 -27.03
N TYR A 59 9.65 1.83 -27.54
CA TYR A 59 8.52 1.34 -26.71
C TYR A 59 8.85 0.07 -25.96
N ASP A 60 9.71 -0.79 -26.49
CA ASP A 60 10.15 -2.02 -25.80
C ASP A 60 10.95 -1.66 -24.53
N SER A 61 11.84 -0.69 -24.65
CA SER A 61 12.59 -0.17 -23.49
C SER A 61 11.67 0.49 -22.47
N ILE A 62 10.62 1.19 -22.88
CA ILE A 62 9.62 1.76 -21.96
C ILE A 62 8.91 0.64 -21.21
N TYR A 63 8.43 -0.40 -21.92
CA TYR A 63 7.79 -1.57 -21.32
C TYR A 63 8.66 -2.21 -20.25
N ASP A 64 9.94 -2.46 -20.57
CA ASP A 64 10.89 -3.07 -19.64
C ASP A 64 11.16 -2.20 -18.40
N LYS A 65 11.29 -0.88 -18.57
CA LYS A 65 11.51 0.06 -17.46
C LYS A 65 10.33 0.12 -16.50
N ILE A 66 9.11 0.21 -17.04
CA ILE A 66 7.88 0.20 -16.22
C ILE A 66 7.77 -1.12 -15.47
N THR A 67 7.93 -2.25 -16.18
CA THR A 67 7.83 -3.59 -15.58
C THR A 67 8.89 -3.84 -14.52
N LYS A 68 10.13 -3.44 -14.77
CA LYS A 68 11.22 -3.55 -13.80
C LYS A 68 10.94 -2.73 -12.55
N THR A 69 10.45 -1.49 -12.72
CA THR A 69 10.10 -0.62 -11.59
C THR A 69 8.95 -1.18 -10.79
N LEU A 70 7.91 -1.73 -11.44
CA LEU A 70 6.82 -2.43 -10.78
C LEU A 70 7.31 -3.64 -9.97
N LYS A 71 8.14 -4.51 -10.56
CA LYS A 71 8.73 -5.67 -9.87
C LYS A 71 9.50 -5.24 -8.62
N THR A 72 10.35 -4.21 -8.74
CA THR A 72 11.16 -3.73 -7.61
C THR A 72 10.30 -3.09 -6.52
N ASN A 73 9.28 -2.34 -6.89
CA ASN A 73 8.35 -1.74 -5.93
C ASN A 73 7.48 -2.80 -5.24
N MET A 74 6.99 -3.83 -5.97
CA MET A 74 6.20 -4.91 -5.37
C MET A 74 7.03 -5.80 -4.43
N PHE A 75 8.34 -5.91 -4.67
CA PHE A 75 9.26 -6.56 -3.74
C PHE A 75 9.22 -5.95 -2.33
N ILE A 76 8.91 -4.65 -2.20
CA ILE A 76 8.78 -3.95 -0.91
C ILE A 76 7.31 -3.83 -0.48
N ALA A 77 6.41 -3.47 -1.39
CA ALA A 77 5.01 -3.20 -1.07
C ALA A 77 4.25 -4.43 -0.58
N VAL A 78 4.46 -5.59 -1.21
CA VAL A 78 3.74 -6.83 -0.86
C VAL A 78 4.10 -7.35 0.53
N PRO A 79 5.39 -7.51 0.91
CA PRO A 79 5.70 -7.90 2.29
C PRO A 79 5.31 -6.83 3.32
N SER A 80 5.37 -5.53 2.97
CA SER A 80 4.88 -4.46 3.86
C SER A 80 3.39 -4.60 4.12
N PHE A 81 2.58 -4.85 3.10
CA PHE A 81 1.16 -5.15 3.24
C PHE A 81 0.93 -6.32 4.20
N VAL A 82 1.57 -7.46 3.95
CA VAL A 82 1.39 -8.67 4.77
C VAL A 82 1.88 -8.45 6.21
N GLY A 83 3.01 -7.78 6.39
CA GLY A 83 3.55 -7.45 7.70
C GLY A 83 2.60 -6.55 8.51
N LEU A 84 2.12 -5.46 7.90
CA LEU A 84 1.15 -4.55 8.55
C LEU A 84 -0.18 -5.24 8.86
N PHE A 85 -0.63 -6.13 7.99
CA PHE A 85 -1.85 -6.92 8.22
C PHE A 85 -1.72 -7.83 9.45
N ILE A 86 -0.57 -8.48 9.64
CA ILE A 86 -0.35 -9.50 10.68
C ILE A 86 0.07 -8.90 12.01
N ILE A 87 1.12 -8.07 12.02
CA ILE A 87 1.71 -7.51 13.23
C ILE A 87 1.47 -6.01 13.41
N GLY A 88 0.56 -5.42 12.64
CA GLY A 88 0.24 -3.98 12.73
C GLY A 88 -0.25 -3.55 14.10
N GLN A 89 -1.14 -4.33 14.75
CA GLN A 89 -1.62 -4.02 16.09
C GLN A 89 -0.49 -4.02 17.15
N PRO A 90 0.38 -5.03 17.25
CA PRO A 90 1.56 -5.00 18.10
C PRO A 90 2.50 -3.81 17.86
N ILE A 91 2.70 -3.43 16.58
CA ILE A 91 3.51 -2.28 16.20
C ILE A 91 2.88 -0.98 16.74
N ILE A 92 1.57 -0.79 16.54
CA ILE A 92 0.86 0.38 17.06
C ILE A 92 0.94 0.44 18.59
N LYS A 93 0.75 -0.69 19.25
CA LYS A 93 0.87 -0.78 20.72
C LYS A 93 2.25 -0.35 21.22
N LEU A 94 3.30 -0.62 20.45
CA LEU A 94 4.67 -0.24 20.82
C LEU A 94 4.97 1.24 20.52
N LEU A 95 4.64 1.70 19.31
CA LEU A 95 5.07 3.02 18.83
C LEU A 95 4.08 4.13 19.18
N PHE A 96 2.80 3.81 19.30
CA PHE A 96 1.70 4.77 19.47
C PHE A 96 0.85 4.46 20.71
N SER A 97 1.49 4.38 21.87
CA SER A 97 0.85 4.02 23.15
C SER A 97 -0.33 4.92 23.56
N ARG A 98 -0.42 6.14 23.02
CA ARG A 98 -1.52 7.09 23.28
C ARG A 98 -2.81 6.74 22.54
N TYR A 99 -2.74 5.91 21.48
CA TYR A 99 -3.87 5.57 20.62
C TYR A 99 -4.38 4.15 20.90
N ASN A 100 -5.62 3.89 20.52
CA ASN A 100 -6.21 2.57 20.65
C ASN A 100 -5.57 1.60 19.65
N SER A 101 -4.67 0.74 20.13
CA SER A 101 -3.96 -0.21 19.28
C SER A 101 -4.86 -1.29 18.67
N VAL A 102 -6.01 -1.61 19.27
CA VAL A 102 -6.98 -2.56 18.72
C VAL A 102 -7.67 -1.95 17.52
N GLN A 103 -8.13 -0.70 17.66
CA GLN A 103 -8.77 0.03 16.57
C GLN A 103 -7.78 0.29 15.42
N GLY A 104 -6.58 0.79 15.72
CA GLY A 104 -5.54 0.99 14.70
C GLY A 104 -5.10 -0.30 14.02
N GLY A 105 -5.03 -1.41 14.76
CA GLY A 105 -4.76 -2.73 14.21
C GLY A 105 -5.86 -3.20 13.25
N MET A 106 -7.13 -2.92 13.55
CA MET A 106 -8.24 -3.21 12.64
C MET A 106 -8.19 -2.31 11.39
N MET A 107 -7.85 -1.01 11.54
CA MET A 107 -7.61 -0.12 10.41
C MET A 107 -6.55 -0.68 9.47
N LEU A 108 -5.42 -1.19 10.01
CA LEU A 108 -4.37 -1.81 9.21
C LEU A 108 -4.81 -3.11 8.55
N LYS A 109 -5.61 -3.95 9.22
CA LYS A 109 -6.16 -5.16 8.60
C LYS A 109 -7.05 -4.85 7.40
N ILE A 110 -7.86 -3.80 7.48
CA ILE A 110 -8.75 -3.39 6.38
C ILE A 110 -7.97 -2.66 5.29
N GLY A 111 -7.09 -1.74 5.68
CA GLY A 111 -6.51 -0.75 4.78
C GLY A 111 -5.07 -0.99 4.34
N ALA A 112 -4.33 -1.97 4.90
CA ALA A 112 -2.94 -2.20 4.51
C ALA A 112 -2.77 -2.55 3.01
N ILE A 113 -3.79 -3.09 2.36
CA ILE A 113 -3.81 -3.34 0.92
C ILE A 113 -3.61 -2.04 0.11
N ALA A 114 -3.94 -0.89 0.68
CA ALA A 114 -3.69 0.41 0.07
C ALA A 114 -2.20 0.62 -0.26
N VAL A 115 -1.26 0.04 0.52
CA VAL A 115 0.19 0.11 0.24
C VAL A 115 0.49 -0.39 -1.17
N VAL A 116 -0.07 -1.54 -1.54
CA VAL A 116 0.13 -2.16 -2.85
C VAL A 116 -0.43 -1.27 -3.95
N PHE A 117 -1.67 -0.80 -3.79
CA PHE A 117 -2.32 0.00 -4.83
C PHE A 117 -1.79 1.43 -4.93
N TYR A 118 -1.38 2.06 -3.83
CA TYR A 118 -0.64 3.33 -3.89
C TYR A 118 0.67 3.18 -4.66
N THR A 119 1.39 2.11 -4.42
CA THR A 119 2.62 1.81 -5.16
C THR A 119 2.36 1.64 -6.64
N LEU A 120 1.35 0.85 -7.02
CA LEU A 120 0.95 0.64 -8.41
C LEU A 120 0.51 1.95 -9.08
N SER A 121 -0.34 2.73 -8.41
CA SER A 121 -0.81 4.02 -8.92
C SER A 121 0.33 5.02 -9.11
N THR A 122 1.30 5.05 -8.20
CA THR A 122 2.47 5.93 -8.29
C THR A 122 3.34 5.58 -9.49
N VAL A 123 3.69 4.29 -9.67
CA VAL A 123 4.51 3.86 -10.82
C VAL A 123 3.81 4.15 -12.14
N THR A 124 2.51 3.82 -12.25
CA THR A 124 1.75 4.06 -13.49
C THR A 124 1.52 5.54 -13.77
N SER A 125 1.35 6.38 -12.74
CA SER A 125 1.29 7.84 -12.90
C SER A 125 2.61 8.40 -13.41
N THR A 126 3.73 7.95 -12.85
CA THR A 126 5.07 8.37 -13.31
C THR A 126 5.35 7.88 -14.75
N ALA A 127 4.91 6.68 -15.11
CA ALA A 127 5.02 6.17 -16.47
C ALA A 127 4.26 7.06 -17.48
N LEU A 128 3.01 7.45 -17.15
CA LEU A 128 2.22 8.37 -17.98
C LEU A 128 2.89 9.73 -18.13
N GLN A 129 3.47 10.26 -17.07
CA GLN A 129 4.25 11.51 -17.13
C GLN A 129 5.47 11.36 -18.05
N GLY A 130 6.14 10.20 -18.04
CA GLY A 130 7.30 9.91 -18.86
C GLY A 130 7.01 9.79 -20.35
N ILE A 131 5.77 9.46 -20.75
CA ILE A 131 5.30 9.40 -22.13
C ILE A 131 4.53 10.66 -22.57
N ASP A 132 4.83 11.80 -21.95
CA ASP A 132 4.24 13.12 -22.25
C ASP A 132 2.72 13.22 -21.97
N ARG A 133 2.18 12.38 -21.10
CA ARG A 133 0.79 12.42 -20.65
C ARG A 133 0.67 12.99 -19.24
N VAL A 134 1.31 14.15 -18.99
CA VAL A 134 1.46 14.75 -17.65
C VAL A 134 0.12 15.07 -16.98
N ASN A 135 -0.87 15.52 -17.74
CA ASN A 135 -2.18 15.91 -17.22
C ASN A 135 -3.10 14.73 -16.89
N VAL A 136 -2.85 13.56 -17.47
CA VAL A 136 -3.72 12.38 -17.32
C VAL A 136 -3.77 11.85 -15.88
N PRO A 137 -2.65 11.65 -15.17
CA PRO A 137 -2.69 11.25 -13.75
C PRO A 137 -3.42 12.24 -12.85
N MET A 138 -3.37 13.54 -13.15
CA MET A 138 -4.10 14.56 -12.41
C MET A 138 -5.61 14.42 -12.60
N ILE A 139 -6.05 14.20 -13.84
CA ILE A 139 -7.48 13.97 -14.16
C ILE A 139 -7.97 12.69 -13.47
N HIS A 140 -7.22 11.59 -13.56
CA HIS A 140 -7.56 10.32 -12.92
C HIS A 140 -7.62 10.45 -11.40
N SER A 141 -6.69 11.20 -10.79
CA SER A 141 -6.71 11.48 -9.36
C SER A 141 -7.94 12.32 -8.96
N SER A 142 -8.34 13.29 -9.79
CA SER A 142 -9.54 14.10 -9.54
C SER A 142 -10.81 13.27 -9.61
N ILE A 143 -10.94 12.40 -10.60
CA ILE A 143 -12.07 11.45 -10.72
C ILE A 143 -12.09 10.51 -9.51
N SER A 144 -10.93 9.96 -9.16
CA SER A 144 -10.81 9.03 -8.02
C SER A 144 -11.14 9.72 -6.70
N LEU A 145 -10.78 11.01 -6.53
CA LEU A 145 -11.13 11.80 -5.37
C LEU A 145 -12.64 12.02 -5.28
N ALA A 146 -13.29 12.35 -6.39
CA ALA A 146 -14.75 12.50 -6.43
C ALA A 146 -15.47 11.20 -6.01
N VAL A 147 -15.04 10.06 -6.57
CA VAL A 147 -15.57 8.74 -6.19
C VAL A 147 -15.29 8.43 -4.72
N HIS A 148 -14.08 8.72 -4.22
CA HIS A 148 -13.70 8.54 -2.83
C HIS A 148 -14.62 9.33 -1.89
N VAL A 149 -14.86 10.62 -2.16
CA VAL A 149 -15.73 11.48 -1.34
C VAL A 149 -17.16 10.94 -1.31
N VAL A 150 -17.70 10.56 -2.47
CA VAL A 150 -19.04 9.97 -2.54
C VAL A 150 -19.12 8.65 -1.78
N LEU A 151 -18.13 7.77 -1.96
CA LEU A 151 -18.08 6.49 -1.27
C LEU A 151 -18.02 6.65 0.25
N VAL A 152 -17.11 7.51 0.75
CA VAL A 152 -16.97 7.76 2.19
C VAL A 152 -18.25 8.36 2.75
N PHE A 153 -18.88 9.31 2.03
CA PHE A 153 -20.18 9.88 2.42
C PHE A 153 -21.27 8.81 2.56
N VAL A 154 -21.40 7.95 1.54
CA VAL A 154 -22.40 6.88 1.55
C VAL A 154 -22.15 5.89 2.69
N LEU A 155 -20.90 5.47 2.88
CA LEU A 155 -20.54 4.55 3.94
C LEU A 155 -20.76 5.15 5.33
N LEU A 156 -20.42 6.42 5.56
CA LEU A 156 -20.64 7.11 6.84
C LEU A 156 -22.13 7.30 7.14
N LYS A 157 -22.93 7.57 6.12
CA LYS A 157 -24.37 7.84 6.28
C LYS A 157 -25.21 6.59 6.44
N PHE A 158 -24.91 5.54 5.69
CA PHE A 158 -25.75 4.33 5.57
C PHE A 158 -25.17 3.09 6.24
N SER A 159 -23.96 3.16 6.81
CA SER A 159 -23.38 2.04 7.54
C SER A 159 -22.90 2.45 8.94
N ALA A 160 -22.80 1.49 9.85
CA ALA A 160 -22.26 1.70 11.19
C ALA A 160 -20.73 1.56 11.25
N LEU A 161 -20.02 1.76 10.12
CA LEU A 161 -18.58 1.53 10.03
C LEU A 161 -17.72 2.62 10.71
N GLY A 162 -18.27 3.83 10.93
CA GLY A 162 -17.51 4.94 11.53
C GLY A 162 -16.18 5.21 10.80
N ILE A 163 -15.08 5.28 11.52
CA ILE A 163 -13.76 5.57 10.96
C ILE A 163 -13.28 4.53 9.92
N TYR A 164 -13.77 3.30 9.98
CA TYR A 164 -13.39 2.28 8.99
C TYR A 164 -13.92 2.60 7.58
N ALA A 165 -14.98 3.38 7.46
CA ALA A 165 -15.43 3.90 6.17
C ALA A 165 -14.36 4.77 5.48
N VAL A 166 -13.65 5.60 6.26
CA VAL A 166 -12.53 6.42 5.78
C VAL A 166 -11.35 5.54 5.35
N VAL A 167 -11.06 4.47 6.10
CA VAL A 167 -10.01 3.49 5.75
C VAL A 167 -10.32 2.78 4.42
N ILE A 168 -11.57 2.37 4.22
CA ILE A 168 -12.03 1.73 2.96
C ILE A 168 -11.89 2.72 1.80
N GLY A 169 -12.33 3.97 1.99
CA GLY A 169 -12.17 5.03 1.00
C GLY A 169 -10.70 5.27 0.66
N ASN A 170 -9.81 5.33 1.67
CA ASN A 170 -8.37 5.49 1.49
C ASN A 170 -7.75 4.36 0.65
N ALA A 171 -8.23 3.13 0.78
CA ALA A 171 -7.78 2.02 -0.05
C ALA A 171 -8.37 2.07 -1.47
N THR A 172 -9.61 2.51 -1.63
CA THR A 172 -10.32 2.56 -2.93
C THR A 172 -9.75 3.63 -3.86
N PHE A 173 -9.28 4.74 -3.30
CA PHE A 173 -8.71 5.86 -4.04
C PHE A 173 -7.55 5.44 -4.97
N PRO A 174 -6.46 4.82 -4.50
CA PRO A 174 -5.37 4.40 -5.37
C PRO A 174 -5.73 3.23 -6.29
N ILE A 175 -6.70 2.39 -5.92
CA ILE A 175 -7.19 1.33 -6.79
C ILE A 175 -7.76 1.92 -8.08
N LEU A 176 -8.61 2.95 -7.96
CA LEU A 176 -9.24 3.57 -9.12
C LEU A 176 -8.22 4.31 -9.99
N ILE A 177 -7.27 5.05 -9.37
CA ILE A 177 -6.18 5.69 -10.11
C ILE A 177 -5.38 4.65 -10.90
N PHE A 178 -5.00 3.54 -10.27
CA PHE A 178 -4.24 2.48 -10.93
C PHE A 178 -4.99 1.90 -12.13
N ILE A 179 -6.28 1.59 -11.99
CA ILE A 179 -7.10 1.03 -13.07
C ILE A 179 -7.18 2.00 -14.26
N LEU A 180 -7.45 3.28 -13.99
CA LEU A 180 -7.54 4.32 -15.02
C LEU A 180 -6.19 4.54 -15.71
N ASN A 181 -5.10 4.61 -14.95
CA ASN A 181 -3.75 4.76 -15.48
C ASN A 181 -3.35 3.57 -16.36
N LEU A 182 -3.60 2.35 -15.89
CA LEU A 182 -3.26 1.14 -16.65
C LEU A 182 -4.02 1.07 -17.97
N ARG A 183 -5.31 1.45 -17.97
CA ARG A 183 -6.11 1.55 -19.19
C ARG A 183 -5.50 2.54 -20.18
N THR A 184 -5.08 3.71 -19.71
CA THR A 184 -4.47 4.72 -20.58
C THR A 184 -3.09 4.28 -21.09
N LEU A 185 -2.25 3.65 -20.25
CA LEU A 185 -0.98 3.07 -20.71
C LEU A 185 -1.18 2.03 -21.81
N TYR A 186 -2.22 1.20 -21.68
CA TYR A 186 -2.60 0.26 -22.74
C TYR A 186 -2.99 0.98 -24.04
N GLN A 187 -3.79 2.06 -23.95
CA GLN A 187 -4.24 2.81 -25.13
C GLN A 187 -3.12 3.59 -25.82
N GLU A 188 -2.12 4.08 -25.09
CA GLU A 188 -1.07 4.95 -25.62
C GLU A 188 0.16 4.20 -26.15
N ILE A 189 0.51 3.08 -25.50
CA ILE A 189 1.75 2.34 -25.78
C ILE A 189 1.56 0.81 -25.75
N ASP A 190 0.32 0.31 -25.84
CA ASP A 190 -0.03 -1.12 -25.75
C ASP A 190 0.55 -1.82 -24.50
N TYR A 191 0.79 -1.07 -23.42
CA TYR A 191 1.36 -1.65 -22.20
C TYR A 191 0.38 -2.60 -21.53
N THR A 192 0.74 -3.88 -21.45
CA THR A 192 0.02 -4.91 -20.71
C THR A 192 0.85 -5.34 -19.50
N MET A 193 0.29 -5.17 -18.31
CA MET A 193 1.00 -5.51 -17.08
C MET A 193 1.20 -7.02 -16.94
N PRO A 194 2.44 -7.51 -16.80
CA PRO A 194 2.71 -8.94 -16.60
C PRO A 194 2.47 -9.35 -15.13
N TYR A 195 1.20 -9.53 -14.75
CA TYR A 195 0.78 -9.76 -13.36
C TYR A 195 1.54 -10.90 -12.68
N ILE A 196 1.72 -12.03 -13.36
CA ILE A 196 2.42 -13.18 -12.78
C ILE A 196 3.85 -12.81 -12.41
N SER A 197 4.60 -12.19 -13.31
CA SER A 197 6.00 -11.85 -13.06
C SER A 197 6.19 -10.72 -12.04
N VAL A 198 5.16 -9.87 -11.86
CA VAL A 198 5.18 -8.76 -10.89
C VAL A 198 4.78 -9.22 -9.49
N PHE A 199 3.78 -10.11 -9.36
CA PHE A 199 3.19 -10.47 -8.07
C PHE A 199 3.56 -11.86 -7.56
N ALA A 200 3.88 -12.84 -8.44
CA ALA A 200 4.02 -14.22 -7.98
C ALA A 200 5.19 -14.41 -7.00
N LYS A 201 6.39 -13.92 -7.35
CA LYS A 201 7.57 -14.04 -6.48
C LYS A 201 7.35 -13.33 -5.12
N PRO A 202 7.04 -12.03 -5.08
CA PRO A 202 6.82 -11.35 -3.80
C PRO A 202 5.60 -11.88 -3.05
N GLY A 203 4.54 -12.30 -3.75
CA GLY A 203 3.33 -12.85 -3.14
C GLY A 203 3.57 -14.15 -2.39
N ILE A 204 4.19 -15.14 -3.05
CA ILE A 204 4.53 -16.44 -2.42
C ILE A 204 5.47 -16.22 -1.24
N SER A 205 6.52 -15.41 -1.43
CA SER A 205 7.49 -15.13 -0.37
C SER A 205 6.86 -14.40 0.82
N ALA A 206 5.95 -13.46 0.57
CA ALA A 206 5.24 -12.74 1.63
C ALA A 206 4.22 -13.61 2.35
N LEU A 207 3.58 -14.57 1.69
CA LEU A 207 2.70 -15.55 2.35
C LEU A 207 3.49 -16.44 3.32
N VAL A 208 4.64 -16.97 2.88
CA VAL A 208 5.55 -17.73 3.76
C VAL A 208 6.00 -16.86 4.93
N MET A 209 6.49 -15.65 4.64
CA MET A 209 6.87 -14.67 5.66
C MET A 209 5.73 -14.44 6.66
N GLY A 210 4.51 -14.25 6.19
CA GLY A 210 3.35 -13.96 7.03
C GLY A 210 3.08 -15.06 8.06
N VAL A 211 3.07 -16.31 7.62
CA VAL A 211 2.85 -17.45 8.49
C VAL A 211 3.93 -17.53 9.59
N PHE A 212 5.20 -17.46 9.20
CA PHE A 212 6.30 -17.57 10.16
C PHE A 212 6.40 -16.35 11.09
N THR A 213 6.09 -15.15 10.60
CA THR A 213 6.01 -13.93 11.42
C THR A 213 4.92 -14.04 12.48
N TRP A 214 3.73 -14.51 12.10
CA TRP A 214 2.64 -14.72 13.04
C TRP A 214 2.97 -15.74 14.11
N LEU A 215 3.52 -16.91 13.71
CA LEU A 215 3.91 -17.98 14.62
C LEU A 215 4.99 -17.51 15.60
N SER A 216 6.05 -16.86 15.09
CA SER A 216 7.15 -16.37 15.91
C SER A 216 6.71 -15.28 16.88
N TYR A 217 5.90 -14.31 16.43
CA TYR A 217 5.34 -13.29 17.31
C TYR A 217 4.50 -13.91 18.42
N LYS A 218 3.54 -14.78 18.09
CA LYS A 218 2.66 -15.42 19.06
C LYS A 218 3.43 -16.31 20.04
N GLY A 219 4.36 -17.13 19.55
CA GLY A 219 5.19 -18.00 20.38
C GLY A 219 6.06 -17.21 21.36
N MET A 220 6.78 -16.19 20.88
CA MET A 220 7.61 -15.36 21.76
C MET A 220 6.81 -14.51 22.74
N TYR A 221 5.66 -14.01 22.33
CA TYR A 221 4.78 -13.23 23.24
C TYR A 221 4.22 -14.11 24.38
N THR A 222 3.87 -15.38 24.10
CA THR A 222 3.41 -16.31 25.14
C THR A 222 4.53 -16.70 26.12
N LEU A 223 5.78 -16.81 25.64
CA LEU A 223 6.93 -17.19 26.46
C LEU A 223 7.46 -16.04 27.33
N THR A 224 7.50 -14.82 26.78
CA THR A 224 8.18 -13.69 27.41
C THR A 224 7.23 -12.63 27.97
N SER A 225 5.95 -12.65 27.57
CA SER A 225 4.96 -11.60 27.83
C SER A 225 5.42 -10.18 27.40
N SER A 226 6.52 -10.10 26.65
CA SER A 226 7.12 -8.85 26.17
C SER A 226 6.78 -8.59 24.71
N ASN A 227 6.03 -7.51 24.45
CA ASN A 227 5.69 -7.09 23.08
C ASN A 227 6.94 -6.68 22.29
N VAL A 228 7.92 -6.05 22.93
CA VAL A 228 9.16 -5.60 22.27
C VAL A 228 9.98 -6.79 21.78
N LEU A 229 10.26 -7.75 22.66
CA LEU A 229 11.05 -8.94 22.29
C LEU A 229 10.33 -9.77 21.22
N ALA A 230 9.02 -9.95 21.35
CA ALA A 230 8.23 -10.67 20.34
C ALA A 230 8.26 -9.98 18.99
N LEU A 231 8.18 -8.64 18.93
CA LEU A 231 8.28 -7.88 17.66
C LEU A 231 9.66 -7.96 17.05
N VAL A 232 10.73 -7.82 17.83
CA VAL A 232 12.11 -7.90 17.30
C VAL A 232 12.36 -9.25 16.67
N ILE A 233 12.00 -10.34 17.37
CA ILE A 233 12.17 -11.69 16.83
C ILE A 233 11.28 -11.92 15.61
N ALA A 234 10.01 -11.51 15.66
CA ALA A 234 9.12 -11.62 14.52
C ALA A 234 9.65 -10.87 13.28
N PHE A 235 10.25 -9.69 13.47
CA PHE A 235 10.86 -8.92 12.39
C PHE A 235 12.08 -9.62 11.80
N MET A 236 12.97 -10.18 12.62
CA MET A 236 14.13 -10.96 12.14
C MET A 236 13.69 -12.21 11.36
N VAL A 237 12.70 -12.93 11.88
CA VAL A 237 12.10 -14.08 11.19
C VAL A 237 11.45 -13.63 9.87
N ALA A 238 10.74 -12.51 9.85
CA ALA A 238 10.14 -11.97 8.64
C ALA A 238 11.18 -11.71 7.54
N LEU A 239 12.32 -11.09 7.87
CA LEU A 239 13.39 -10.86 6.91
C LEU A 239 13.90 -12.18 6.32
N ILE A 240 14.25 -13.15 7.16
CA ILE A 240 14.81 -14.43 6.71
C ILE A 240 13.80 -15.19 5.84
N THR A 241 12.55 -15.27 6.28
CA THR A 241 11.48 -16.03 5.60
C THR A 241 10.90 -15.33 4.38
N TYR A 242 11.19 -14.05 4.17
CA TYR A 242 10.90 -13.34 2.94
C TYR A 242 12.03 -13.47 1.91
N PHE A 243 13.26 -13.11 2.30
CA PHE A 243 14.40 -13.10 1.39
C PHE A 243 14.80 -14.50 0.92
N GLY A 244 14.72 -15.53 1.78
CA GLY A 244 15.07 -16.91 1.44
C GLY A 244 14.24 -17.45 0.27
N PRO A 245 12.90 -17.56 0.37
CA PRO A 245 12.04 -18.01 -0.72
C PRO A 245 12.14 -17.11 -1.96
N TYR A 246 12.20 -15.79 -1.79
CA TYR A 246 12.32 -14.86 -2.91
C TYR A 246 13.61 -15.12 -3.72
N TYR A 247 14.74 -15.29 -3.05
CA TYR A 247 16.01 -15.61 -3.69
C TYR A 247 15.98 -16.98 -4.37
N ALA A 248 15.40 -17.99 -3.71
CA ALA A 248 15.26 -19.33 -4.27
C ALA A 248 14.42 -19.33 -5.56
N LEU A 249 13.25 -18.65 -5.56
CA LEU A 249 12.40 -18.50 -6.74
C LEU A 249 13.08 -17.73 -7.87
N THR A 250 13.92 -16.75 -7.54
CA THR A 250 14.69 -16.00 -8.53
C THR A 250 15.79 -16.86 -9.16
N LYS A 251 16.51 -17.64 -8.35
CA LYS A 251 17.56 -18.54 -8.84
C LYS A 251 17.02 -19.67 -9.73
N MET A 252 15.82 -20.17 -9.41
CA MET A 252 15.14 -21.19 -10.21
C MET A 252 14.48 -20.64 -11.48
N ARG A 253 14.56 -19.32 -11.76
CA ARG A 253 13.91 -18.62 -12.87
C ARG A 253 12.40 -18.90 -12.98
N VAL A 254 11.76 -19.12 -11.85
CA VAL A 254 10.32 -19.33 -11.79
C VAL A 254 9.60 -18.01 -12.05
N PHE A 255 8.62 -18.01 -12.94
CA PHE A 255 7.83 -16.82 -13.31
C PHE A 255 8.64 -15.70 -14.03
N GLU A 256 9.65 -16.05 -14.81
CA GLU A 256 10.31 -15.11 -15.73
C GLU A 256 9.58 -14.99 -17.05
#